data_d97e01bbfcffd3ec4e13a9fde46f012d
#
_entry.id   d97e01bbfcffd3ec4e13a9fde46f012d
#
_cell.length_a   1.000
_cell.length_b   1.000
_cell.length_c   1.000
_cell.angle_alpha   90.00
_cell.angle_beta   90.00
_cell.angle_gamma   90.00
#
_symmetry.space_group_name_H-M   'P 1'
#
loop_
_entity.id
_entity.type
_entity.pdbx_description
1 polymer ?
#
loop_
_entity_poly.entity_id
_entity_poly.type
_entity_poly.pdbx_seq_one_letter_code
_entity_poly.pdbx_strand_id
1 'polypeptide(L)'
;PRPISICEIDKEKNQLRLVYRVAGKGTAEFSNLKTGDSVYLLGVLGNGFPVDKAKPGTKAMLFGGGIGVPPILQLSKELSCEKQIVVGYRNAQCFLKEDFEQNGAVYVATEDGSVGTKGNVMDAVAANGLEADIIYACGPMPMLRAIRQYAIEHDIPAYISLEERMACGVGACLGCVCKTTHKDAHSHVNNA
;
A
#
# COMPACT_ATOMS: atom_id res chain seq x y z
N PRO A 1 -3.66 17.99 10.62
CA PRO A 1 -2.81 17.09 9.85
C PRO A 1 -3.65 16.08 9.07
N ARG A 2 -3.04 15.47 8.03
CA ARG A 2 -3.63 14.39 7.24
C ARG A 2 -2.54 13.34 7.05
N PRO A 3 -2.77 12.07 7.42
CA PRO A 3 -1.87 10.99 7.11
C PRO A 3 -1.95 10.71 5.61
N ILE A 4 -0.81 10.76 4.94
CA ILE A 4 -0.68 10.46 3.51
C ILE A 4 0.56 9.61 3.33
N SER A 5 0.40 8.44 2.75
CA SER A 5 1.51 7.54 2.45
C SER A 5 2.40 8.12 1.37
N ILE A 6 3.69 7.87 1.49
CA ILE A 6 4.67 8.24 0.47
C ILE A 6 4.48 7.34 -0.75
N CYS A 7 4.28 7.96 -1.91
CA CYS A 7 4.17 7.26 -3.19
C CYS A 7 5.54 6.99 -3.81
N GLU A 8 6.42 7.99 -3.73
CA GLU A 8 7.76 7.91 -4.31
C GLU A 8 8.72 8.89 -3.65
N ILE A 9 9.98 8.48 -3.50
CA ILE A 9 11.09 9.29 -3.02
C ILE A 9 12.12 9.40 -4.14
N ASP A 10 12.33 10.62 -4.64
CA ASP A 10 13.42 10.93 -5.57
C ASP A 10 14.52 11.66 -4.80
N LYS A 11 15.57 10.91 -4.43
CA LYS A 11 16.70 11.46 -3.64
C LYS A 11 17.58 12.39 -4.47
N GLU A 12 17.68 12.16 -5.77
CA GLU A 12 18.52 12.97 -6.65
C GLU A 12 17.94 14.37 -6.85
N LYS A 13 16.61 14.45 -7.00
CA LYS A 13 15.89 15.70 -7.13
C LYS A 13 15.44 16.31 -5.82
N ASN A 14 15.67 15.60 -4.69
CA ASN A 14 15.17 15.97 -3.35
C ASN A 14 13.65 16.23 -3.36
N GLN A 15 12.89 15.27 -3.92
CA GLN A 15 11.45 15.36 -4.10
C GLN A 15 10.71 14.19 -3.48
N LEU A 16 9.51 14.47 -2.97
CA LEU A 16 8.52 13.48 -2.55
C LEU A 16 7.30 13.55 -3.47
N ARG A 17 6.85 12.41 -3.97
CA ARG A 17 5.57 12.27 -4.66
C ARG A 17 4.53 11.75 -3.68
N LEU A 18 3.48 12.50 -3.49
CA LEU A 18 2.33 12.14 -2.67
C LEU A 18 1.11 12.01 -3.57
N VAL A 19 0.35 10.94 -3.40
CA VAL A 19 -0.92 10.73 -4.10
C VAL A 19 -2.01 10.55 -3.06
N TYR A 20 -3.06 11.35 -3.16
CA TYR A 20 -4.17 11.33 -2.22
C TYR A 20 -5.51 11.44 -2.94
N ARG A 21 -6.55 10.98 -2.26
CA ARG A 21 -7.93 11.16 -2.70
C ARG A 21 -8.56 12.34 -1.96
N VAL A 22 -9.28 13.19 -2.69
CA VAL A 22 -10.10 14.22 -2.06
C VAL A 22 -11.28 13.56 -1.37
N ALA A 23 -11.22 13.51 -0.03
CA ALA A 23 -12.20 12.82 0.80
C ALA A 23 -12.80 13.68 1.94
N GLY A 24 -12.33 14.94 2.06
CA GLY A 24 -12.80 15.85 3.09
C GLY A 24 -12.15 17.22 2.97
N LYS A 25 -12.49 18.14 3.88
CA LYS A 25 -12.08 19.56 3.81
C LYS A 25 -10.57 19.74 3.61
N GLY A 26 -9.72 19.07 4.40
CA GLY A 26 -8.25 19.25 4.29
C GLY A 26 -7.67 18.75 2.97
N THR A 27 -8.16 17.63 2.42
CA THR A 27 -7.72 17.16 1.10
C THR A 27 -8.31 17.99 -0.04
N ALA A 28 -9.48 18.61 0.16
CA ALA A 28 -10.01 19.59 -0.79
C ALA A 28 -9.19 20.89 -0.77
N GLU A 29 -8.69 21.33 0.38
CA GLU A 29 -7.73 22.44 0.45
C GLU A 29 -6.45 22.11 -0.30
N PHE A 30 -5.90 20.90 -0.14
CA PHE A 30 -4.70 20.46 -0.88
C PHE A 30 -4.92 20.47 -2.40
N SER A 31 -6.11 20.12 -2.89
CA SER A 31 -6.40 20.11 -4.33
C SER A 31 -6.41 21.49 -4.97
N ASN A 32 -6.43 22.57 -4.19
CA ASN A 32 -6.34 23.95 -4.67
C ASN A 32 -4.90 24.47 -4.76
N LEU A 33 -3.92 23.74 -4.23
CA LEU A 33 -2.51 24.11 -4.26
C LEU A 33 -1.98 24.14 -5.71
N LYS A 34 -1.11 25.09 -5.97
CA LYS A 34 -0.48 25.32 -7.27
C LYS A 34 1.04 25.25 -7.14
N THR A 35 1.70 25.13 -8.25
CA THR A 35 3.15 25.21 -8.31
C THR A 35 3.66 26.50 -7.66
N GLY A 36 4.57 26.36 -6.72
CA GLY A 36 5.13 27.45 -5.91
C GLY A 36 4.47 27.62 -4.54
N ASP A 37 3.34 26.97 -4.28
CA ASP A 37 2.75 26.97 -2.95
C ASP A 37 3.56 26.11 -1.98
N SER A 38 3.56 26.49 -0.71
CA SER A 38 4.27 25.78 0.34
C SER A 38 3.33 24.92 1.17
N VAL A 39 3.80 23.75 1.57
CA VAL A 39 3.11 22.86 2.51
C VAL A 39 3.99 22.53 3.71
N TYR A 40 3.40 22.36 4.88
CA TYR A 40 4.09 21.91 6.08
C TYR A 40 3.95 20.40 6.20
N LEU A 41 5.08 19.70 6.30
CA LEU A 41 5.15 18.26 6.55
C LEU A 41 5.55 18.00 8.01
N LEU A 42 4.82 17.12 8.67
CA LEU A 42 5.20 16.58 9.98
C LEU A 42 5.71 15.14 9.78
N GLY A 43 6.90 14.91 10.10
CA GLY A 43 7.47 13.56 10.07
C GLY A 43 8.63 13.40 9.12
N VAL A 44 9.14 12.23 8.94
CA VAL A 44 8.51 10.93 8.59
C VAL A 44 7.91 10.25 9.85
N LEU A 45 6.66 9.76 9.76
CA LEU A 45 5.92 9.15 10.86
C LEU A 45 5.34 7.81 10.41
N GLY A 46 4.97 6.99 11.40
CA GLY A 46 4.37 5.69 11.16
C GLY A 46 5.38 4.56 10.95
N ASN A 47 4.86 3.37 10.69
CA ASN A 47 5.64 2.15 10.49
C ASN A 47 5.59 1.76 9.01
N GLY A 48 6.76 1.74 8.36
CA GLY A 48 6.89 1.24 6.99
C GLY A 48 6.81 -0.27 6.90
N PHE A 49 6.69 -0.79 5.70
CA PHE A 49 6.81 -2.22 5.46
C PHE A 49 8.24 -2.72 5.78
N PRO A 50 8.39 -3.91 6.39
CA PRO A 50 9.70 -4.47 6.72
C PRO A 50 10.38 -5.02 5.44
N VAL A 51 11.14 -4.17 4.77
CA VAL A 51 11.83 -4.50 3.50
C VAL A 51 12.92 -5.56 3.67
N ASP A 52 13.49 -5.68 4.87
CA ASP A 52 14.51 -6.68 5.22
C ASP A 52 13.99 -8.13 5.21
N LYS A 53 12.69 -8.33 5.21
CA LYS A 53 12.06 -9.66 5.15
C LYS A 53 12.04 -10.25 3.74
N ALA A 54 11.99 -9.44 2.70
CA ALA A 54 12.07 -9.87 1.31
C ALA A 54 13.54 -9.95 0.87
N LYS A 55 14.18 -11.08 1.11
CA LYS A 55 15.59 -11.31 0.79
C LYS A 55 15.80 -11.50 -0.72
N PRO A 56 17.04 -11.25 -1.23
CA PRO A 56 17.40 -11.67 -2.58
C PRO A 56 17.12 -13.16 -2.80
N GLY A 57 16.50 -13.49 -3.93
CA GLY A 57 16.09 -14.86 -4.27
C GLY A 57 14.69 -15.25 -3.79
N THR A 58 14.01 -14.40 -3.01
CA THR A 58 12.58 -14.59 -2.71
C THR A 58 11.70 -13.95 -3.79
N LYS A 59 10.48 -14.45 -3.91
CA LYS A 59 9.42 -13.90 -4.77
C LYS A 59 8.41 -13.17 -3.90
N ALA A 60 8.34 -11.85 -4.03
CA ALA A 60 7.39 -11.01 -3.30
C ALA A 60 6.14 -10.73 -4.14
N MET A 61 4.96 -10.89 -3.56
CA MET A 61 3.70 -10.45 -4.15
C MET A 61 3.23 -9.18 -3.46
N LEU A 62 3.09 -8.10 -4.26
CA LEU A 62 2.76 -6.77 -3.78
C LEU A 62 1.34 -6.42 -4.21
N PHE A 63 0.45 -6.21 -3.25
CA PHE A 63 -0.94 -5.86 -3.53
C PHE A 63 -1.24 -4.40 -3.26
N GLY A 64 -1.74 -3.70 -4.29
CA GLY A 64 -2.24 -2.33 -4.18
C GLY A 64 -3.70 -2.24 -4.59
N GLY A 65 -4.55 -1.60 -3.77
CA GLY A 65 -5.95 -1.38 -4.12
C GLY A 65 -6.42 0.05 -3.81
N GLY A 66 -7.06 0.70 -4.78
CA GLY A 66 -7.55 2.07 -4.61
C GLY A 66 -6.43 3.02 -4.17
N ILE A 67 -6.62 3.74 -3.07
CA ILE A 67 -5.59 4.66 -2.55
C ILE A 67 -4.43 3.94 -1.84
N GLY A 68 -4.46 2.63 -1.72
CA GLY A 68 -3.33 1.82 -1.27
C GLY A 68 -2.31 1.51 -2.37
N VAL A 69 -2.58 1.83 -3.63
CA VAL A 69 -1.64 1.67 -4.76
C VAL A 69 -0.37 2.52 -4.60
N PRO A 70 -0.43 3.82 -4.22
CA PRO A 70 0.74 4.67 -4.11
C PRO A 70 1.86 4.15 -3.20
N PRO A 71 1.62 3.72 -1.94
CA PRO A 71 2.70 3.22 -1.08
C PRO A 71 3.33 1.93 -1.58
N ILE A 72 2.61 1.11 -2.34
CA ILE A 72 3.15 -0.08 -2.98
C ILE A 72 4.17 0.29 -4.08
N LEU A 73 4.05 1.44 -4.72
CA LEU A 73 5.04 1.89 -5.70
C LEU A 73 6.40 2.14 -5.04
N GLN A 74 6.47 2.89 -3.95
CA GLN A 74 7.72 3.09 -3.23
C GLN A 74 8.30 1.76 -2.74
N LEU A 75 7.46 0.89 -2.17
CA LEU A 75 7.89 -0.42 -1.73
C LEU A 75 8.48 -1.24 -2.88
N SER A 76 7.86 -1.23 -4.07
CA SER A 76 8.36 -1.96 -5.24
C SER A 76 9.75 -1.49 -5.70
N LYS A 77 10.11 -0.23 -5.44
CA LYS A 77 11.44 0.33 -5.71
C LYS A 77 12.49 -0.07 -4.66
N GLU A 78 12.07 -0.19 -3.40
CA GLU A 78 12.97 -0.53 -2.28
C GLU A 78 13.35 -2.03 -2.24
N LEU A 79 12.46 -2.91 -2.69
CA LEU A 79 12.71 -4.34 -2.66
C LEU A 79 13.68 -4.77 -3.77
N SER A 80 14.69 -5.56 -3.40
CA SER A 80 15.71 -6.10 -4.32
C SER A 80 15.46 -7.55 -4.77
N CYS A 81 14.26 -8.10 -4.48
CA CYS A 81 13.84 -9.44 -4.86
C CYS A 81 12.99 -9.46 -6.15
N GLU A 82 12.60 -10.64 -6.63
CA GLU A 82 11.58 -10.78 -7.68
C GLU A 82 10.23 -10.26 -7.18
N LYS A 83 9.53 -9.49 -8.01
CA LYS A 83 8.28 -8.83 -7.64
C LYS A 83 7.16 -9.13 -8.63
N GLN A 84 6.04 -9.61 -8.10
CA GLN A 84 4.76 -9.72 -8.77
C GLN A 84 3.83 -8.66 -8.18
N ILE A 85 3.51 -7.63 -8.96
CA ILE A 85 2.76 -6.45 -8.50
C ILE A 85 1.32 -6.59 -8.98
N VAL A 86 0.39 -6.80 -8.06
CA VAL A 86 -1.02 -7.00 -8.34
C VAL A 86 -1.80 -5.77 -7.91
N VAL A 87 -2.32 -5.02 -8.87
CA VAL A 87 -3.02 -3.75 -8.59
C VAL A 87 -4.48 -3.82 -9.00
N GLY A 88 -5.36 -3.40 -8.09
CA GLY A 88 -6.81 -3.42 -8.26
C GLY A 88 -7.40 -2.03 -8.45
N TYR A 89 -8.21 -1.89 -9.50
CA TYR A 89 -8.92 -0.66 -9.84
C TYR A 89 -10.41 -0.94 -10.09
N ARG A 90 -11.22 0.09 -10.15
CA ARG A 90 -12.64 -0.05 -10.51
C ARG A 90 -12.85 -0.17 -12.02
N ASN A 91 -12.03 0.53 -12.80
CA ASN A 91 -12.16 0.66 -14.25
C ASN A 91 -10.79 0.93 -14.88
N ALA A 92 -10.77 1.30 -16.16
CA ALA A 92 -9.55 1.58 -16.94
C ALA A 92 -8.67 2.74 -16.43
N GLN A 93 -9.06 3.47 -15.39
CA GLN A 93 -8.23 4.52 -14.79
C GLN A 93 -7.15 3.91 -13.90
N CYS A 94 -6.21 3.21 -14.52
CA CYS A 94 -5.12 2.49 -13.86
C CYS A 94 -3.94 3.42 -13.57
N PHE A 95 -4.12 4.36 -12.65
CA PHE A 95 -3.05 5.31 -12.29
C PHE A 95 -1.82 4.58 -11.73
N LEU A 96 -0.62 5.09 -12.00
CA LEU A 96 0.69 4.53 -11.63
C LEU A 96 1.04 3.16 -12.28
N LYS A 97 0.21 2.61 -13.17
CA LYS A 97 0.50 1.32 -13.80
C LYS A 97 1.87 1.33 -14.51
N GLU A 98 2.14 2.35 -15.31
CA GLU A 98 3.39 2.50 -16.05
C GLU A 98 4.60 2.68 -15.13
N ASP A 99 4.43 3.36 -13.99
CA ASP A 99 5.47 3.50 -12.98
C ASP A 99 5.87 2.13 -12.37
N PHE A 100 4.92 1.21 -12.23
CA PHE A 100 5.19 -0.14 -11.71
C PHE A 100 5.92 -1.03 -12.71
N GLU A 101 5.66 -0.91 -14.00
CA GLU A 101 6.23 -1.77 -15.05
C GLU A 101 7.77 -1.76 -15.07
N GLN A 102 8.37 -0.72 -14.52
CA GLN A 102 9.83 -0.60 -14.37
C GLN A 102 10.39 -1.37 -13.17
N ASN A 103 9.52 -1.83 -12.25
CA ASN A 103 9.93 -2.40 -10.97
C ASN A 103 9.66 -3.91 -10.83
N GLY A 104 8.86 -4.50 -11.72
CA GLY A 104 8.51 -5.92 -11.67
C GLY A 104 7.39 -6.29 -12.62
N ALA A 105 6.94 -7.54 -12.58
CA ALA A 105 5.80 -8.01 -13.36
C ALA A 105 4.49 -7.44 -12.80
N VAL A 106 3.71 -6.75 -13.63
CA VAL A 106 2.47 -6.05 -13.22
C VAL A 106 1.25 -6.80 -13.71
N TYR A 107 0.34 -7.09 -12.80
CA TYR A 107 -0.95 -7.73 -13.03
C TYR A 107 -2.06 -6.79 -12.59
N VAL A 108 -2.94 -6.45 -13.51
CA VAL A 108 -4.05 -5.54 -13.25
C VAL A 108 -5.35 -6.30 -13.11
N ALA A 109 -6.13 -5.98 -12.09
CA ALA A 109 -7.53 -6.37 -11.98
C ALA A 109 -8.43 -5.15 -12.04
N THR A 110 -9.53 -5.21 -12.80
CA THR A 110 -10.56 -4.18 -12.81
C THR A 110 -11.94 -4.78 -12.56
N GLU A 111 -12.72 -4.12 -11.71
CA GLU A 111 -14.06 -4.61 -11.35
C GLU A 111 -14.97 -4.76 -12.59
N ASP A 112 -14.88 -3.81 -13.52
CA ASP A 112 -15.65 -3.81 -14.77
C ASP A 112 -15.06 -4.68 -15.90
N GLY A 113 -13.81 -5.14 -15.74
CA GLY A 113 -13.10 -5.92 -16.75
C GLY A 113 -12.57 -5.10 -17.92
N SER A 114 -12.45 -3.79 -17.78
CA SER A 114 -11.97 -2.89 -18.84
C SER A 114 -10.47 -3.03 -19.13
N VAL A 115 -9.67 -3.45 -18.14
CA VAL A 115 -8.23 -3.70 -18.29
C VAL A 115 -7.83 -4.89 -17.42
N GLY A 116 -7.00 -5.78 -17.97
CA GLY A 116 -6.45 -6.92 -17.25
C GLY A 116 -7.49 -7.98 -16.89
N THR A 117 -7.40 -8.55 -15.71
CA THR A 117 -8.35 -9.55 -15.22
C THR A 117 -9.62 -8.87 -14.71
N LYS A 118 -10.79 -9.34 -15.15
CA LYS A 118 -12.06 -8.88 -14.61
C LYS A 118 -12.26 -9.41 -13.19
N GLY A 119 -12.53 -8.52 -12.24
CA GLY A 119 -12.78 -8.87 -10.85
C GLY A 119 -11.85 -8.14 -9.90
N ASN A 120 -11.45 -8.80 -8.83
CA ASN A 120 -10.57 -8.28 -7.78
C ASN A 120 -9.13 -8.81 -7.91
N VAL A 121 -8.24 -8.39 -7.03
CA VAL A 121 -6.81 -8.78 -7.07
C VAL A 121 -6.59 -10.29 -6.88
N MET A 122 -7.46 -10.99 -6.15
CA MET A 122 -7.35 -12.44 -5.98
C MET A 122 -7.76 -13.20 -7.25
N ASP A 123 -8.70 -12.64 -8.03
CA ASP A 123 -9.04 -13.18 -9.36
C ASP A 123 -7.84 -13.07 -10.31
N ALA A 124 -7.06 -11.97 -10.22
CA ALA A 124 -5.83 -11.82 -10.99
C ALA A 124 -4.75 -12.82 -10.55
N VAL A 125 -4.60 -13.09 -9.25
CA VAL A 125 -3.69 -14.14 -8.74
C VAL A 125 -4.05 -15.50 -9.31
N ALA A 126 -5.32 -15.89 -9.23
CA ALA A 126 -5.79 -17.17 -9.70
C ALA A 126 -5.66 -17.30 -11.24
N ALA A 127 -6.06 -16.28 -11.99
CA ALA A 127 -6.03 -16.30 -13.46
C ALA A 127 -4.61 -16.38 -14.03
N ASN A 128 -3.61 -15.89 -13.30
CA ASN A 128 -2.20 -15.89 -13.75
C ASN A 128 -1.34 -16.94 -13.02
N GLY A 129 -1.92 -17.75 -12.13
CA GLY A 129 -1.19 -18.78 -11.39
C GLY A 129 -0.02 -18.21 -10.56
N LEU A 130 -0.25 -17.07 -9.87
CA LEU A 130 0.81 -16.39 -9.15
C LEU A 130 1.10 -17.09 -7.82
N GLU A 131 2.39 -17.22 -7.50
CA GLU A 131 2.90 -17.79 -6.25
C GLU A 131 3.92 -16.86 -5.64
N ALA A 132 4.01 -16.83 -4.32
CA ALA A 132 4.96 -15.98 -3.61
C ALA A 132 5.48 -16.61 -2.32
N ASP A 133 6.66 -16.18 -1.91
CA ASP A 133 7.27 -16.53 -0.61
C ASP A 133 6.91 -15.50 0.47
N ILE A 134 6.49 -14.29 0.08
CA ILE A 134 6.15 -13.19 0.98
C ILE A 134 5.13 -12.27 0.32
N ILE A 135 4.21 -11.75 1.12
CA ILE A 135 3.13 -10.85 0.67
C ILE A 135 3.23 -9.50 1.37
N TYR A 136 3.03 -8.43 0.60
CA TYR A 136 2.82 -7.07 1.10
C TYR A 136 1.54 -6.50 0.52
N ALA A 137 0.70 -5.89 1.35
CA ALA A 137 -0.60 -5.41 0.90
C ALA A 137 -1.00 -4.07 1.51
N CYS A 138 -1.53 -3.17 0.67
CA CYS A 138 -2.16 -1.92 1.08
C CYS A 138 -3.41 -1.66 0.25
N GLY A 139 -4.55 -1.41 0.90
CA GLY A 139 -5.81 -1.14 0.22
C GLY A 139 -7.04 -1.33 1.10
N PRO A 140 -8.23 -1.42 0.51
CA PRO A 140 -9.48 -1.50 1.25
C PRO A 140 -9.61 -2.80 2.07
N MET A 141 -10.26 -2.71 3.22
CA MET A 141 -10.41 -3.82 4.17
C MET A 141 -10.94 -5.13 3.56
N PRO A 142 -11.91 -5.14 2.63
CA PRO A 142 -12.35 -6.39 2.00
C PRO A 142 -11.21 -7.09 1.24
N MET A 143 -10.38 -6.32 0.51
CA MET A 143 -9.21 -6.84 -0.19
C MET A 143 -8.19 -7.41 0.80
N LEU A 144 -7.86 -6.67 1.86
CA LEU A 144 -6.89 -7.10 2.87
C LEU A 144 -7.33 -8.38 3.61
N ARG A 145 -8.65 -8.54 3.84
CA ARG A 145 -9.20 -9.77 4.42
C ARG A 145 -9.03 -10.97 3.50
N ALA A 146 -9.29 -10.81 2.20
CA ALA A 146 -9.11 -11.87 1.22
C ALA A 146 -7.63 -12.27 1.09
N ILE A 147 -6.72 -11.30 1.05
CA ILE A 147 -5.27 -11.53 1.02
C ILE A 147 -4.79 -12.24 2.29
N ARG A 148 -5.27 -11.80 3.46
CA ARG A 148 -4.96 -12.47 4.74
C ARG A 148 -5.39 -13.94 4.73
N GLN A 149 -6.61 -14.22 4.25
CA GLN A 149 -7.11 -15.59 4.16
C GLN A 149 -6.24 -16.45 3.24
N TYR A 150 -5.91 -15.93 2.06
CA TYR A 150 -5.01 -16.57 1.09
C TYR A 150 -3.64 -16.86 1.71
N ALA A 151 -3.05 -15.89 2.40
CA ALA A 151 -1.75 -16.04 3.06
C ALA A 151 -1.76 -17.15 4.12
N ILE A 152 -2.83 -17.26 4.91
CA ILE A 152 -3.01 -18.31 5.90
C ILE A 152 -3.15 -19.70 5.25
N GLU A 153 -3.96 -19.81 4.21
CA GLU A 153 -4.20 -21.06 3.48
C GLU A 153 -2.95 -21.62 2.80
N HIS A 154 -2.03 -20.73 2.41
CA HIS A 154 -0.78 -21.10 1.72
C HIS A 154 0.46 -21.04 2.62
N ASP A 155 0.29 -20.74 3.91
CA ASP A 155 1.39 -20.56 4.89
C ASP A 155 2.44 -19.53 4.44
N ILE A 156 1.97 -18.42 3.86
CA ILE A 156 2.83 -17.34 3.35
C ILE A 156 2.86 -16.19 4.36
N PRO A 157 4.03 -15.70 4.80
CA PRO A 157 4.12 -14.50 5.63
C PRO A 157 3.59 -13.28 4.88
N ALA A 158 2.68 -12.54 5.53
CA ALA A 158 2.03 -11.38 4.94
C ALA A 158 2.10 -10.14 5.84
N TYR A 159 2.48 -9.02 5.25
CA TYR A 159 2.54 -7.71 5.87
C TYR A 159 1.47 -6.81 5.29
N ILE A 160 0.56 -6.33 6.13
CA ILE A 160 -0.64 -5.61 5.71
C ILE A 160 -0.62 -4.23 6.34
N SER A 161 -0.72 -3.19 5.50
CA SER A 161 -0.92 -1.81 5.94
C SER A 161 -2.40 -1.55 6.16
N LEU A 162 -2.77 -1.16 7.38
CA LEU A 162 -4.13 -0.83 7.75
C LEU A 162 -4.36 0.68 7.67
N GLU A 163 -5.52 1.09 7.15
CA GLU A 163 -5.97 2.47 7.19
C GLU A 163 -6.81 2.71 8.43
N GLU A 164 -6.38 3.65 9.29
CA GLU A 164 -7.12 4.06 10.48
C GLU A 164 -7.24 5.58 10.54
N ARG A 165 -8.26 6.05 11.28
CA ARG A 165 -8.43 7.49 11.53
C ARG A 165 -7.39 7.98 12.52
N MET A 166 -6.47 8.80 12.05
CA MET A 166 -5.38 9.36 12.87
C MET A 166 -5.71 10.78 13.33
N ALA A 167 -5.40 11.06 14.60
CA ALA A 167 -5.49 12.41 15.16
C ALA A 167 -4.11 13.03 15.37
N CYS A 168 -3.26 12.46 16.23
CA CYS A 168 -1.96 13.04 16.58
C CYS A 168 -0.86 12.74 15.55
N GLY A 169 -0.87 11.58 14.92
CA GLY A 169 0.17 11.10 14.00
C GLY A 169 1.48 10.66 14.65
N VAL A 170 1.57 10.74 15.99
CA VAL A 170 2.80 10.47 16.76
C VAL A 170 2.64 9.35 17.80
N GLY A 171 1.57 8.57 17.72
CA GLY A 171 1.33 7.44 18.62
C GLY A 171 0.83 7.80 20.03
N ALA A 172 0.59 9.08 20.35
CA ALA A 172 0.29 9.50 21.72
C ALA A 172 -1.21 9.38 22.09
N CYS A 173 -2.13 9.56 21.15
CA CYS A 173 -3.57 9.65 21.46
C CYS A 173 -4.31 8.31 21.41
N LEU A 174 -3.67 7.24 20.97
CA LEU A 174 -4.23 5.89 20.79
C LEU A 174 -5.48 5.82 19.89
N GLY A 175 -5.72 6.83 19.05
CA GLY A 175 -6.89 6.89 18.18
C GLY A 175 -6.84 5.94 16.98
N CYS A 176 -5.65 5.50 16.57
CA CYS A 176 -5.42 4.63 15.42
C CYS A 176 -4.84 3.26 15.81
N VAL A 177 -5.16 2.76 17.01
CA VAL A 177 -4.65 1.46 17.46
C VAL A 177 -5.50 0.32 16.89
N CYS A 178 -4.84 -0.78 16.52
CA CYS A 178 -5.49 -2.04 16.19
C CYS A 178 -5.17 -3.13 17.23
N LYS A 179 -6.12 -4.05 17.38
CA LYS A 179 -5.94 -5.20 18.27
C LYS A 179 -4.96 -6.18 17.65
N THR A 180 -4.01 -6.67 18.46
CA THR A 180 -3.05 -7.69 18.06
C THR A 180 -3.31 -8.99 18.82
N THR A 181 -2.86 -10.11 18.27
CA THR A 181 -2.91 -11.42 18.94
C THR A 181 -1.76 -11.59 19.94
N HIS A 182 -0.67 -10.88 19.75
CA HIS A 182 0.47 -10.86 20.66
C HIS A 182 0.33 -9.71 21.65
N LYS A 183 0.53 -10.03 22.92
CA LYS A 183 0.60 -9.04 24.00
C LYS A 183 2.04 -8.54 24.09
N ASP A 184 2.23 -7.24 23.94
CA ASP A 184 3.48 -6.61 24.33
C ASP A 184 3.55 -6.45 25.87
N ALA A 185 4.58 -5.79 26.40
CA ALA A 185 4.76 -5.58 27.85
C ALA A 185 3.61 -4.77 28.49
N HIS A 186 2.76 -4.11 27.72
CA HIS A 186 1.76 -3.16 28.22
C HIS A 186 0.33 -3.40 27.70
N SER A 187 0.16 -3.95 26.50
CA SER A 187 -1.18 -4.01 25.86
C SER A 187 -1.30 -5.10 24.78
N HIS A 188 -2.54 -5.29 24.30
CA HIS A 188 -2.86 -6.10 23.12
C HIS A 188 -3.18 -5.22 21.90
N VAL A 189 -2.66 -4.01 21.85
CA VAL A 189 -2.91 -3.07 20.78
C VAL A 189 -1.60 -2.43 20.29
N ASN A 190 -1.52 -2.20 18.97
CA ASN A 190 -0.44 -1.45 18.34
C ASN A 190 -1.03 -0.32 17.50
N ASN A 191 -0.25 0.72 17.26
CA ASN A 191 -0.62 1.76 16.31
C ASN A 191 -0.63 1.19 14.88
N ALA A 192 -1.63 1.58 14.10
CA ALA A 192 -1.74 1.25 12.68
C ALA A 192 -0.66 1.98 11.85
#